data_0f598859c5f83a3af9169f46db863c72
#
_entry.id   0f598859c5f83a3af9169f46db863c72
#
_cell.length_a   1.000
_cell.length_b   1.000
_cell.length_c   1.000
_cell.angle_alpha   90.00
_cell.angle_beta   90.00
_cell.angle_gamma   90.00
#
_symmetry.space_group_name_H-M   'P 1'
#
loop_
_entity.id
_entity.type
_entity.pdbx_description
1 polymer ?
#
loop_
_entity_poly.entity_id
_entity_poly.type
_entity_poly.pdbx_seq_one_letter_code
_entity_poly.pdbx_strand_id
1 'polypeptide(L)'
;RLEVKEGKNGCVLINDSYNSDLASLDIALDFMSRRSEDKGRKRTLILSDLLETGQSSKLLYRQVADLVQSRGVDKIIGVGEEISSASSRFEMEKYFFRTTEELLASDMLASLRNEVVLIKGSRSFHFDDISDRLELKVHETILEINLNALVDNLNYYRGKLKPETKMVCMVKASAYGGVSYEVAMTLHNHRVGCLAVAVADEGSELRKAGITSSIIIMNPELTAFKTMFDYKLEPEVYSFNLLNGLIKAAEKEGVTNFPIHIKLDTGMHRLGFAPQDVPELIARLKRQTSVIPRSVFSHLAGSDGDQFDSFTRKQIETFEKASEELQSAFPHKILRHICNTAGIQRYPGAQFEMVRLGLGLYGVDPYTNQMLHNVSTLKTTILQIRDVPQEDSVGYSRKGRLNRDSRIAAIPIGYADGLNRRLGNGNAYCLVNGQKAPYVGNICMDVCM
;
A
#
# COMPACT_ATOMS: atom_id res chain seq x y z
N ARG A 1 -7.51 -10.48 8.29
CA ARG A 1 -6.87 -10.15 7.00
C ARG A 1 -7.96 -9.56 6.11
N LEU A 2 -7.84 -8.29 5.75
CA LEU A 2 -8.82 -7.60 4.92
C LEU A 2 -8.40 -7.75 3.45
N GLU A 3 -9.22 -8.40 2.63
CA GLU A 3 -8.99 -8.61 1.20
C GLU A 3 -10.12 -7.98 0.40
N VAL A 4 -9.77 -7.27 -0.69
CA VAL A 4 -10.75 -6.73 -1.64
C VAL A 4 -10.68 -7.55 -2.93
N LYS A 5 -11.85 -8.02 -3.39
CA LYS A 5 -11.98 -8.85 -4.58
C LYS A 5 -13.15 -8.37 -5.45
N GLU A 6 -13.07 -8.62 -6.75
CA GLU A 6 -14.24 -8.46 -7.60
C GLU A 6 -15.22 -9.63 -7.39
N GLY A 7 -16.48 -9.29 -7.16
CA GLY A 7 -17.56 -10.25 -7.01
C GLY A 7 -18.39 -10.42 -8.26
N LYS A 8 -19.12 -11.52 -8.33
CA LYS A 8 -20.14 -11.77 -9.38
C LYS A 8 -21.19 -10.65 -9.39
N ASN A 9 -21.86 -10.47 -10.49
CA ASN A 9 -22.94 -9.50 -10.67
C ASN A 9 -22.57 -8.04 -10.36
N GLY A 10 -21.31 -7.66 -10.56
CA GLY A 10 -20.82 -6.30 -10.32
C GLY A 10 -20.60 -5.95 -8.83
N CYS A 11 -20.64 -6.92 -7.93
CA CYS A 11 -20.33 -6.71 -6.53
C CYS A 11 -18.83 -6.47 -6.29
N VAL A 12 -18.51 -5.75 -5.21
CA VAL A 12 -17.16 -5.64 -4.67
C VAL A 12 -17.17 -6.36 -3.32
N LEU A 13 -16.30 -7.34 -3.16
CA LEU A 13 -16.19 -8.13 -1.94
C LEU A 13 -15.07 -7.58 -1.06
N ILE A 14 -15.35 -7.43 0.22
CA ILE A 14 -14.36 -7.13 1.26
C ILE A 14 -14.37 -8.33 2.20
N ASN A 15 -13.34 -9.17 2.11
CA ASN A 15 -13.22 -10.35 2.95
C ASN A 15 -12.36 -10.05 4.18
N ASP A 16 -12.92 -10.20 5.38
CA ASP A 16 -12.26 -10.10 6.67
C ASP A 16 -12.75 -11.23 7.61
N SER A 17 -12.67 -12.46 7.14
CA SER A 17 -13.22 -13.66 7.76
C SER A 17 -12.34 -14.27 8.85
N TYR A 18 -11.41 -13.52 9.43
CA TYR A 18 -10.41 -14.08 10.35
C TYR A 18 -10.65 -13.73 11.83
N ASN A 19 -10.98 -12.48 12.12
CA ASN A 19 -11.24 -11.97 13.46
C ASN A 19 -12.65 -11.41 13.54
N SER A 20 -13.37 -11.74 14.63
CA SER A 20 -14.76 -11.35 14.81
C SER A 20 -14.96 -10.71 16.19
N ASP A 21 -14.35 -9.54 16.41
CA ASP A 21 -14.56 -8.67 17.56
C ASP A 21 -15.14 -7.31 17.14
N LEU A 22 -15.70 -6.57 18.11
CA LEU A 22 -16.40 -5.30 17.84
C LEU A 22 -15.48 -4.22 17.28
N ALA A 23 -14.23 -4.15 17.72
CA ALA A 23 -13.27 -3.15 17.26
C ALA A 23 -12.84 -3.41 15.82
N SER A 24 -12.56 -4.68 15.48
CA SER A 24 -12.24 -5.09 14.12
C SER A 24 -13.43 -4.96 13.16
N LEU A 25 -14.66 -5.11 13.67
CA LEU A 25 -15.88 -4.86 12.90
C LEU A 25 -16.03 -3.38 12.56
N ASP A 26 -15.78 -2.48 13.51
CA ASP A 26 -15.83 -1.02 13.25
C ASP A 26 -14.84 -0.59 12.17
N ILE A 27 -13.60 -1.08 12.22
CA ILE A 27 -12.57 -0.82 11.21
C ILE A 27 -13.01 -1.31 9.83
N ALA A 28 -13.56 -2.52 9.75
CA ALA A 28 -13.99 -3.11 8.48
C ALA A 28 -15.22 -2.37 7.89
N LEU A 29 -16.13 -1.91 8.73
CA LEU A 29 -17.30 -1.13 8.33
C LEU A 29 -16.90 0.27 7.85
N ASP A 30 -15.95 0.93 8.50
CA ASP A 30 -15.39 2.21 8.05
C ASP A 30 -14.74 2.05 6.66
N PHE A 31 -13.99 0.98 6.47
CA PHE A 31 -13.40 0.66 5.17
C PHE A 31 -14.46 0.45 4.08
N MET A 32 -15.52 -0.32 4.37
CA MET A 32 -16.64 -0.55 3.45
C MET A 32 -17.34 0.74 3.07
N SER A 33 -17.60 1.63 4.04
CA SER A 33 -18.27 2.92 3.81
C SER A 33 -17.53 3.77 2.81
N ARG A 34 -16.22 3.90 2.96
CA ARG A 34 -15.36 4.68 2.06
C ARG A 34 -15.31 4.12 0.64
N ARG A 35 -15.33 2.80 0.49
CA ARG A 35 -15.36 2.13 -0.82
C ARG A 35 -16.70 2.26 -1.55
N SER A 36 -17.78 2.52 -0.84
CA SER A 36 -19.12 2.64 -1.43
C SER A 36 -19.50 4.06 -1.84
N GLU A 37 -18.88 5.10 -1.24
CA GLU A 37 -19.23 6.50 -1.46
C GLU A 37 -19.07 6.97 -2.91
N ASP A 38 -18.04 6.51 -3.62
CA ASP A 38 -17.73 6.94 -4.99
C ASP A 38 -18.74 6.44 -6.06
N LYS A 39 -19.58 5.43 -5.78
CA LYS A 39 -20.42 4.76 -6.78
C LYS A 39 -21.90 4.59 -6.39
N GLY A 40 -22.34 5.10 -5.25
CA GLY A 40 -23.73 4.96 -4.77
C GLY A 40 -24.21 3.51 -4.62
N ARG A 41 -23.30 2.57 -4.33
CA ARG A 41 -23.59 1.14 -4.18
C ARG A 41 -24.18 0.85 -2.81
N LYS A 42 -25.14 -0.07 -2.73
CA LYS A 42 -25.63 -0.62 -1.47
C LYS A 42 -24.50 -1.29 -0.69
N ARG A 43 -24.54 -1.19 0.64
CA ARG A 43 -23.61 -1.77 1.60
C ARG A 43 -24.25 -2.97 2.25
N THR A 44 -23.72 -4.15 1.97
CA THR A 44 -24.21 -5.42 2.53
C THR A 44 -23.16 -5.99 3.46
N LEU A 45 -23.55 -6.29 4.70
CA LEU A 45 -22.71 -6.96 5.68
C LEU A 45 -23.14 -8.42 5.84
N ILE A 46 -22.23 -9.35 5.63
CA ILE A 46 -22.38 -10.76 6.02
C ILE A 46 -21.58 -10.95 7.30
N LEU A 47 -22.25 -11.25 8.43
CA LEU A 47 -21.64 -11.28 9.75
C LEU A 47 -21.95 -12.60 10.46
N SER A 48 -20.90 -13.28 10.99
CA SER A 48 -21.07 -14.44 11.86
C SER A 48 -21.34 -14.03 13.31
N ASP A 49 -21.63 -15.00 14.17
CA ASP A 49 -21.56 -14.80 15.61
C ASP A 49 -20.20 -14.23 16.02
N LEU A 50 -20.23 -13.30 16.98
CA LEU A 50 -19.05 -12.71 17.61
C LEU A 50 -18.69 -13.55 18.85
N LEU A 51 -17.57 -14.24 18.80
CA LEU A 51 -17.12 -15.17 19.84
C LEU A 51 -16.16 -14.51 20.83
N GLU A 52 -16.08 -15.06 22.06
CA GLU A 52 -15.07 -14.72 23.08
C GLU A 52 -15.01 -13.24 23.51
N THR A 53 -16.13 -12.54 23.52
CA THR A 53 -16.16 -11.10 23.87
C THR A 53 -16.19 -10.81 25.38
N GLY A 54 -16.44 -11.83 26.22
CA GLY A 54 -16.58 -11.68 27.67
C GLY A 54 -17.82 -10.87 28.12
N GLN A 55 -18.67 -10.46 27.17
CA GLN A 55 -19.90 -9.70 27.42
C GLN A 55 -21.14 -10.59 27.28
N SER A 56 -22.26 -10.16 27.87
CA SER A 56 -23.55 -10.84 27.60
C SER A 56 -23.96 -10.63 26.14
N SER A 57 -24.48 -11.68 25.51
CA SER A 57 -24.96 -11.64 24.13
C SER A 57 -25.95 -10.49 23.87
N LYS A 58 -26.84 -10.21 24.85
CA LYS A 58 -27.80 -9.11 24.77
C LYS A 58 -27.15 -7.72 24.65
N LEU A 59 -26.09 -7.46 25.40
CA LEU A 59 -25.37 -6.19 25.37
C LEU A 59 -24.52 -6.08 24.10
N LEU A 60 -23.82 -7.15 23.74
CA LEU A 60 -22.99 -7.23 22.57
C LEU A 60 -23.76 -6.91 21.29
N TYR A 61 -24.88 -7.61 21.04
CA TYR A 61 -25.66 -7.39 19.80
C TYR A 61 -26.43 -6.08 19.78
N ARG A 62 -26.65 -5.44 20.93
CA ARG A 62 -27.09 -4.04 20.95
C ARG A 62 -26.00 -3.12 20.38
N GLN A 63 -24.76 -3.26 20.85
CA GLN A 63 -23.63 -2.47 20.34
C GLN A 63 -23.34 -2.74 18.85
N VAL A 64 -23.45 -4.01 18.43
CA VAL A 64 -23.31 -4.39 17.02
C VAL A 64 -24.37 -3.73 16.16
N ALA A 65 -25.65 -3.76 16.58
CA ALA A 65 -26.75 -3.15 15.81
C ALA A 65 -26.56 -1.62 15.72
N ASP A 66 -26.24 -0.96 16.84
CA ASP A 66 -25.98 0.48 16.87
C ASP A 66 -24.80 0.85 15.94
N LEU A 67 -23.71 0.07 15.95
CA LEU A 67 -22.54 0.28 15.11
C LEU A 67 -22.89 0.10 13.63
N VAL A 68 -23.53 -1.01 13.26
CA VAL A 68 -23.90 -1.33 11.88
C VAL A 68 -24.83 -0.26 11.30
N GLN A 69 -25.79 0.23 12.09
CA GLN A 69 -26.69 1.30 11.70
C GLN A 69 -25.96 2.64 11.54
N SER A 70 -25.08 3.01 12.49
CA SER A 70 -24.30 4.26 12.43
C SER A 70 -23.35 4.32 11.24
N ARG A 71 -22.87 3.16 10.78
CA ARG A 71 -21.99 3.04 9.60
C ARG A 71 -22.76 2.94 8.27
N GLY A 72 -24.10 3.04 8.34
CA GLY A 72 -24.97 3.11 7.15
C GLY A 72 -24.98 1.83 6.32
N VAL A 73 -25.01 0.67 6.98
CA VAL A 73 -25.22 -0.62 6.31
C VAL A 73 -26.69 -0.69 5.84
N ASP A 74 -26.88 -1.01 4.55
CA ASP A 74 -28.21 -1.08 3.94
C ASP A 74 -28.85 -2.46 4.11
N LYS A 75 -28.02 -3.52 4.19
CA LYS A 75 -28.45 -4.91 4.30
C LYS A 75 -27.51 -5.69 5.23
N ILE A 76 -28.08 -6.51 6.13
CA ILE A 76 -27.32 -7.46 6.94
C ILE A 76 -27.77 -8.89 6.66
N ILE A 77 -26.79 -9.79 6.52
CA ILE A 77 -26.96 -11.23 6.44
C ILE A 77 -26.23 -11.82 7.64
N GLY A 78 -26.97 -12.19 8.68
CA GLY A 78 -26.42 -12.78 9.90
C GLY A 78 -26.32 -14.29 9.79
N VAL A 79 -25.21 -14.87 10.26
CA VAL A 79 -24.99 -16.34 10.28
C VAL A 79 -24.56 -16.76 11.68
N GLY A 80 -25.39 -17.57 12.32
CA GLY A 80 -25.16 -18.06 13.68
C GLY A 80 -26.43 -18.02 14.53
N GLU A 81 -26.40 -18.72 15.64
CA GLU A 81 -27.55 -18.80 16.53
C GLU A 81 -27.75 -17.53 17.37
N GLU A 82 -26.66 -16.93 17.83
CA GLU A 82 -26.71 -15.74 18.69
C GLU A 82 -27.15 -14.50 17.88
N ILE A 83 -26.56 -14.26 16.73
CA ILE A 83 -26.94 -13.13 15.88
C ILE A 83 -28.37 -13.28 15.35
N SER A 84 -28.79 -14.51 15.03
CA SER A 84 -30.17 -14.80 14.60
C SER A 84 -31.19 -14.54 15.72
N SER A 85 -30.86 -14.89 16.95
CA SER A 85 -31.69 -14.59 18.13
C SER A 85 -31.82 -13.09 18.41
N ALA A 86 -30.83 -12.30 17.97
CA ALA A 86 -30.81 -10.84 18.10
C ALA A 86 -31.41 -10.12 16.88
N SER A 87 -31.97 -10.82 15.91
CA SER A 87 -32.44 -10.28 14.61
C SER A 87 -33.40 -9.09 14.71
N SER A 88 -34.23 -9.03 15.79
CA SER A 88 -35.16 -7.92 16.02
C SER A 88 -34.49 -6.57 16.29
N ARG A 89 -33.18 -6.55 16.58
CA ARG A 89 -32.39 -5.33 16.86
C ARG A 89 -31.92 -4.59 15.63
N PHE A 90 -31.88 -5.28 14.50
CA PHE A 90 -31.45 -4.70 13.23
C PHE A 90 -32.65 -4.13 12.49
N GLU A 91 -32.58 -2.86 12.09
CA GLU A 91 -33.70 -2.12 11.44
C GLU A 91 -33.59 -2.06 9.91
N MET A 92 -32.39 -2.35 9.35
CA MET A 92 -32.16 -2.40 7.92
C MET A 92 -32.73 -3.68 7.27
N GLU A 93 -32.62 -3.80 5.94
CA GLU A 93 -32.91 -5.06 5.22
C GLU A 93 -32.09 -6.19 5.83
N LYS A 94 -32.73 -7.29 6.23
CA LYS A 94 -32.08 -8.32 7.08
C LYS A 94 -32.51 -9.73 6.76
N TYR A 95 -31.52 -10.63 6.79
CA TYR A 95 -31.67 -12.07 6.58
C TYR A 95 -30.81 -12.80 7.60
N PHE A 96 -31.30 -13.91 8.16
CA PHE A 96 -30.56 -14.66 9.17
C PHE A 96 -30.59 -16.15 8.87
N PHE A 97 -29.45 -16.78 9.03
CA PHE A 97 -29.22 -18.22 8.84
C PHE A 97 -28.53 -18.79 10.08
N ARG A 98 -28.80 -20.03 10.41
CA ARG A 98 -28.16 -20.64 11.58
C ARG A 98 -26.74 -21.10 11.29
N THR A 99 -26.49 -21.53 10.05
CA THR A 99 -25.18 -22.02 9.63
C THR A 99 -24.77 -21.45 8.28
N THR A 100 -23.46 -21.53 7.97
CA THR A 100 -22.93 -21.13 6.66
C THR A 100 -23.49 -22.00 5.54
N GLU A 101 -23.70 -23.30 5.80
CA GLU A 101 -24.26 -24.23 4.82
C GLU A 101 -25.70 -23.84 4.43
N GLU A 102 -26.52 -23.39 5.39
CA GLU A 102 -27.87 -22.90 5.11
C GLU A 102 -27.83 -21.68 4.20
N LEU A 103 -26.93 -20.71 4.46
CA LEU A 103 -26.74 -19.55 3.60
C LEU A 103 -26.27 -19.97 2.19
N LEU A 104 -25.28 -20.87 2.08
CA LEU A 104 -24.76 -21.35 0.80
C LEU A 104 -25.78 -22.12 -0.04
N ALA A 105 -26.72 -22.81 0.63
CA ALA A 105 -27.82 -23.56 0.00
C ALA A 105 -28.98 -22.64 -0.45
N SER A 106 -29.03 -21.39 0.03
CA SER A 106 -30.07 -20.43 -0.31
C SER A 106 -29.73 -19.66 -1.60
N ASP A 107 -30.75 -18.98 -2.17
CA ASP A 107 -30.57 -18.07 -3.33
C ASP A 107 -30.05 -16.69 -2.91
N MET A 108 -29.80 -16.46 -1.61
CA MET A 108 -29.43 -15.15 -1.08
C MET A 108 -28.16 -14.59 -1.72
N LEU A 109 -27.11 -15.39 -1.76
CA LEU A 109 -25.82 -14.97 -2.34
C LEU A 109 -25.93 -14.70 -3.87
N ALA A 110 -26.76 -15.46 -4.57
CA ALA A 110 -27.04 -15.27 -6.00
C ALA A 110 -27.86 -14.00 -6.31
N SER A 111 -28.58 -13.49 -5.31
CA SER A 111 -29.39 -12.27 -5.44
C SER A 111 -28.60 -10.96 -5.33
N LEU A 112 -27.38 -10.99 -4.80
CA LEU A 112 -26.53 -9.80 -4.62
C LEU A 112 -26.09 -9.24 -5.97
N ARG A 113 -26.32 -7.94 -6.18
CA ARG A 113 -26.02 -7.25 -7.45
C ARG A 113 -25.58 -5.82 -7.20
N ASN A 114 -24.44 -5.44 -7.77
CA ASN A 114 -23.89 -4.08 -7.72
C ASN A 114 -23.80 -3.51 -6.29
N GLU A 115 -23.40 -4.34 -5.36
CA GLU A 115 -23.28 -4.01 -3.94
C GLU A 115 -21.80 -4.08 -3.48
N VAL A 116 -21.47 -3.36 -2.43
CA VAL A 116 -20.22 -3.60 -1.67
C VAL A 116 -20.57 -4.55 -0.53
N VAL A 117 -19.98 -5.74 -0.55
CA VAL A 117 -20.27 -6.83 0.39
C VAL A 117 -19.09 -7.02 1.33
N LEU A 118 -19.27 -6.71 2.62
CA LEU A 118 -18.32 -7.03 3.66
C LEU A 118 -18.63 -8.41 4.24
N ILE A 119 -17.66 -9.32 4.17
CA ILE A 119 -17.73 -10.68 4.71
C ILE A 119 -16.87 -10.71 5.98
N LYS A 120 -17.53 -10.76 7.15
CA LYS A 120 -16.89 -10.68 8.47
C LYS A 120 -17.35 -11.84 9.35
N GLY A 121 -16.43 -12.75 9.67
CA GLY A 121 -16.76 -13.91 10.47
C GLY A 121 -15.58 -14.48 11.23
N SER A 122 -15.84 -15.32 12.24
CA SER A 122 -14.81 -16.10 12.91
C SER A 122 -14.44 -17.34 12.07
N ARG A 123 -13.24 -17.87 12.30
CA ARG A 123 -12.74 -19.07 11.59
C ARG A 123 -13.68 -20.26 11.63
N SER A 124 -14.39 -20.46 12.75
CA SER A 124 -15.32 -21.58 12.95
C SER A 124 -16.52 -21.57 12.01
N PHE A 125 -16.83 -20.44 11.38
CA PHE A 125 -17.96 -20.29 10.46
C PHE A 125 -17.59 -20.53 8.99
N HIS A 126 -16.33 -20.78 8.64
CA HIS A 126 -15.89 -21.08 7.28
C HIS A 126 -16.35 -20.08 6.22
N PHE A 127 -16.27 -18.78 6.53
CA PHE A 127 -16.73 -17.70 5.65
C PHE A 127 -15.88 -17.54 4.36
N ASP A 128 -14.76 -18.23 4.28
CA ASP A 128 -13.99 -18.34 3.04
C ASP A 128 -14.82 -19.00 1.93
N ASP A 129 -15.70 -19.97 2.25
CA ASP A 129 -16.60 -20.62 1.30
C ASP A 129 -17.62 -19.61 0.71
N ILE A 130 -18.10 -18.64 1.51
CA ILE A 130 -18.96 -17.55 1.04
C ILE A 130 -18.20 -16.64 0.09
N SER A 131 -16.96 -16.27 0.46
CA SER A 131 -16.10 -15.47 -0.39
C SER A 131 -15.86 -16.14 -1.74
N ASP A 132 -15.49 -17.42 -1.74
CA ASP A 132 -15.26 -18.21 -2.96
C ASP A 132 -16.51 -18.36 -3.84
N ARG A 133 -17.71 -18.41 -3.23
CA ARG A 133 -18.99 -18.50 -3.94
C ARG A 133 -19.35 -17.20 -4.66
N LEU A 134 -19.02 -16.06 -4.03
CA LEU A 134 -19.32 -14.73 -4.54
C LEU A 134 -18.23 -14.18 -5.48
N GLU A 135 -17.00 -14.65 -5.36
CA GLU A 135 -15.86 -14.16 -6.12
C GLU A 135 -16.05 -14.36 -7.64
N LEU A 136 -15.78 -13.30 -8.39
CA LEU A 136 -15.69 -13.35 -9.84
C LEU A 136 -14.27 -13.83 -10.22
N LYS A 137 -14.11 -15.13 -10.41
CA LYS A 137 -12.83 -15.71 -10.88
C LYS A 137 -12.64 -15.38 -12.36
N VAL A 138 -12.21 -14.16 -12.67
CA VAL A 138 -11.93 -13.70 -14.04
C VAL A 138 -10.48 -14.04 -14.42
N HIS A 139 -9.56 -14.01 -13.45
CA HIS A 139 -8.15 -14.31 -13.64
C HIS A 139 -7.66 -15.27 -12.56
N GLU A 140 -6.90 -16.27 -12.99
CA GLU A 140 -6.29 -17.24 -12.10
C GLU A 140 -4.89 -16.80 -11.64
N THR A 141 -4.35 -15.73 -12.27
CA THR A 141 -3.10 -15.09 -11.84
C THR A 141 -3.45 -13.90 -10.96
N ILE A 142 -3.00 -13.95 -9.71
CA ILE A 142 -3.31 -12.96 -8.67
C ILE A 142 -2.04 -12.47 -7.97
N LEU A 143 -2.02 -11.21 -7.60
CA LEU A 143 -1.03 -10.63 -6.70
C LEU A 143 -1.66 -10.45 -5.31
N GLU A 144 -1.23 -11.26 -4.36
CA GLU A 144 -1.65 -11.13 -2.96
C GLU A 144 -0.76 -10.11 -2.24
N ILE A 145 -1.39 -9.18 -1.50
CA ILE A 145 -0.70 -8.22 -0.64
C ILE A 145 -1.02 -8.52 0.82
N ASN A 146 0.00 -8.89 1.59
CA ASN A 146 -0.13 -9.19 3.00
C ASN A 146 0.08 -7.91 3.85
N LEU A 147 -1.02 -7.29 4.26
CA LEU A 147 -0.99 -6.05 5.05
C LEU A 147 -0.44 -6.26 6.48
N ASN A 148 -0.58 -7.46 7.05
CA ASN A 148 0.03 -7.76 8.35
C ASN A 148 1.56 -7.79 8.25
N ALA A 149 2.09 -8.43 7.21
CA ALA A 149 3.53 -8.42 6.94
C ALA A 149 4.06 -6.99 6.72
N LEU A 150 3.27 -6.14 6.05
CA LEU A 150 3.61 -4.72 5.88
C LEU A 150 3.69 -3.99 7.23
N VAL A 151 2.76 -4.26 8.15
CA VAL A 151 2.75 -3.70 9.52
C VAL A 151 3.92 -4.23 10.34
N ASP A 152 4.25 -5.51 10.23
CA ASP A 152 5.40 -6.09 10.92
C ASP A 152 6.71 -5.44 10.46
N ASN A 153 6.87 -5.22 9.15
CA ASN A 153 8.01 -4.50 8.59
C ASN A 153 8.05 -3.03 9.06
N LEU A 154 6.89 -2.37 9.07
CA LEU A 154 6.78 -1.00 9.62
C LEU A 154 7.28 -0.95 11.06
N ASN A 155 6.82 -1.86 11.91
CA ASN A 155 7.18 -1.92 13.33
C ASN A 155 8.65 -2.30 13.53
N TYR A 156 9.21 -3.17 12.70
CA TYR A 156 10.64 -3.48 12.70
C TYR A 156 11.49 -2.21 12.50
N TYR A 157 11.15 -1.37 11.52
CA TYR A 157 11.88 -0.12 11.31
C TYR A 157 11.55 0.94 12.36
N ARG A 158 10.33 0.99 12.90
CA ARG A 158 10.00 1.86 14.04
C ARG A 158 10.87 1.57 15.26
N GLY A 159 11.12 0.29 15.55
CA GLY A 159 12.00 -0.11 16.64
C GLY A 159 13.45 0.34 16.50
N LYS A 160 13.86 0.81 15.31
CA LYS A 160 15.21 1.35 15.05
C LYS A 160 15.28 2.89 15.14
N LEU A 161 14.15 3.56 15.34
CA LEU A 161 14.09 5.02 15.42
C LEU A 161 14.23 5.52 16.86
N LYS A 162 14.73 6.74 16.98
CA LYS A 162 14.59 7.51 18.21
C LYS A 162 13.10 7.86 18.45
N PRO A 163 12.64 7.97 19.70
CA PRO A 163 11.22 8.20 20.01
C PRO A 163 10.61 9.42 19.32
N GLU A 164 11.40 10.47 19.13
CA GLU A 164 10.99 11.72 18.50
C GLU A 164 11.03 11.71 16.97
N THR A 165 11.72 10.73 16.36
CA THR A 165 11.92 10.67 14.92
C THR A 165 10.65 10.21 14.22
N LYS A 166 10.12 11.03 13.31
CA LYS A 166 8.94 10.74 12.50
C LYS A 166 9.30 9.87 11.30
N MET A 167 8.33 9.13 10.80
CA MET A 167 8.49 8.29 9.61
C MET A 167 7.61 8.79 8.47
N VAL A 168 8.22 8.92 7.29
CA VAL A 168 7.55 9.06 6.00
C VAL A 168 7.54 7.69 5.34
N CYS A 169 6.37 7.16 5.01
CA CYS A 169 6.24 5.91 4.28
C CYS A 169 6.00 6.17 2.79
N MET A 170 6.78 5.49 1.94
CA MET A 170 6.70 5.63 0.49
C MET A 170 5.59 4.72 -0.06
N VAL A 171 4.55 5.32 -0.67
CA VAL A 171 3.43 4.60 -1.29
C VAL A 171 3.27 4.94 -2.78
N LYS A 172 4.32 5.47 -3.40
CA LYS A 172 4.39 5.82 -4.82
C LYS A 172 4.30 4.59 -5.72
N ALA A 173 3.98 4.80 -6.99
CA ALA A 173 3.84 3.78 -8.03
C ALA A 173 2.87 2.66 -7.58
N SER A 174 1.65 3.05 -7.17
CA SER A 174 0.63 2.14 -6.64
C SER A 174 1.14 1.29 -5.50
N ALA A 175 1.79 1.93 -4.51
CA ALA A 175 2.42 1.23 -3.38
C ALA A 175 3.39 0.12 -3.84
N TYR A 176 4.30 0.48 -4.74
CA TYR A 176 5.30 -0.41 -5.35
C TYR A 176 4.69 -1.57 -6.15
N GLY A 177 3.58 -1.30 -6.86
CA GLY A 177 2.90 -2.27 -7.71
C GLY A 177 1.83 -3.09 -7.00
N GLY A 178 1.45 -2.68 -5.80
CA GLY A 178 0.35 -3.27 -5.04
C GLY A 178 -0.95 -2.48 -5.17
N VAL A 179 -1.61 -2.25 -4.04
CA VAL A 179 -2.88 -1.50 -3.92
C VAL A 179 -2.67 -0.27 -3.04
N SER A 180 -2.61 0.92 -3.67
CA SER A 180 -2.26 2.17 -2.99
C SER A 180 -3.17 2.49 -1.82
N TYR A 181 -4.49 2.32 -2.00
CA TYR A 181 -5.47 2.69 -0.99
C TYR A 181 -5.35 1.82 0.26
N GLU A 182 -5.35 0.51 0.12
CA GLU A 182 -5.32 -0.44 1.24
C GLU A 182 -4.01 -0.31 2.04
N VAL A 183 -2.90 -0.12 1.34
CA VAL A 183 -1.60 0.12 1.97
C VAL A 183 -1.60 1.46 2.70
N ALA A 184 -2.03 2.55 2.05
CA ALA A 184 -2.07 3.88 2.66
C ALA A 184 -3.00 3.93 3.87
N MET A 185 -4.18 3.29 3.79
CA MET A 185 -5.14 3.21 4.89
C MET A 185 -4.59 2.39 6.06
N THR A 186 -3.92 1.27 5.78
CA THR A 186 -3.23 0.47 6.82
C THR A 186 -2.18 1.31 7.53
N LEU A 187 -1.35 2.03 6.81
CA LEU A 187 -0.33 2.91 7.38
C LEU A 187 -0.96 4.05 8.20
N HIS A 188 -2.04 4.66 7.69
CA HIS A 188 -2.78 5.71 8.40
C HIS A 188 -3.34 5.19 9.73
N ASN A 189 -4.00 4.03 9.73
CA ASN A 189 -4.54 3.39 10.94
C ASN A 189 -3.44 3.02 11.94
N HIS A 190 -2.23 2.71 11.45
CA HIS A 190 -1.05 2.50 12.28
C HIS A 190 -0.29 3.79 12.61
N ARG A 191 -0.95 4.95 12.55
CA ARG A 191 -0.44 6.27 12.96
C ARG A 191 0.81 6.73 12.20
N VAL A 192 0.90 6.39 10.93
CA VAL A 192 1.89 7.00 10.04
C VAL A 192 1.37 8.38 9.65
N GLY A 193 2.02 9.41 10.18
CA GLY A 193 1.59 10.80 10.00
C GLY A 193 1.93 11.41 8.64
N CYS A 194 2.80 10.76 7.85
CA CYS A 194 3.26 11.28 6.56
C CYS A 194 3.46 10.16 5.55
N LEU A 195 2.86 10.31 4.38
CA LEU A 195 3.03 9.45 3.22
C LEU A 195 3.76 10.20 2.11
N ALA A 196 4.39 9.50 1.18
CA ALA A 196 4.98 10.11 -0.01
C ALA A 196 4.62 9.32 -1.26
N VAL A 197 4.15 10.04 -2.28
CA VAL A 197 3.77 9.53 -3.60
C VAL A 197 4.62 10.18 -4.68
N ALA A 198 4.56 9.66 -5.90
CA ALA A 198 5.36 10.22 -7.00
C ALA A 198 4.73 11.51 -7.56
N VAL A 199 3.47 11.49 -7.90
CA VAL A 199 2.75 12.57 -8.63
C VAL A 199 1.47 12.99 -7.91
N ALA A 200 0.94 14.15 -8.29
CA ALA A 200 -0.25 14.72 -7.66
C ALA A 200 -1.50 13.86 -7.82
N ASP A 201 -1.62 13.13 -8.92
CA ASP A 201 -2.77 12.25 -9.17
C ASP A 201 -2.87 11.13 -8.12
N GLU A 202 -1.74 10.45 -7.81
CA GLU A 202 -1.70 9.45 -6.73
C GLU A 202 -2.12 10.06 -5.38
N GLY A 203 -1.64 11.27 -5.08
CA GLY A 203 -2.01 11.98 -3.84
C GLY A 203 -3.48 12.36 -3.78
N SER A 204 -4.05 12.83 -4.89
CA SER A 204 -5.46 13.22 -4.97
C SER A 204 -6.39 12.01 -4.83
N GLU A 205 -6.04 10.86 -5.38
CA GLU A 205 -6.77 9.60 -5.19
C GLU A 205 -6.78 9.18 -3.73
N LEU A 206 -5.64 9.24 -3.04
CA LEU A 206 -5.57 8.95 -1.60
C LEU A 206 -6.41 9.93 -0.78
N ARG A 207 -6.43 11.23 -1.15
CA ARG A 207 -7.29 12.22 -0.47
C ARG A 207 -8.76 11.93 -0.64
N LYS A 208 -9.20 11.65 -1.88
CA LYS A 208 -10.59 11.24 -2.20
C LYS A 208 -10.99 9.99 -1.43
N ALA A 209 -10.05 9.08 -1.22
CA ALA A 209 -10.24 7.88 -0.41
C ALA A 209 -10.24 8.13 1.11
N GLY A 210 -10.10 9.39 1.57
CA GLY A 210 -10.23 9.78 2.98
C GLY A 210 -8.92 9.75 3.77
N ILE A 211 -7.75 9.64 3.15
CA ILE A 211 -6.46 9.73 3.85
C ILE A 211 -6.24 11.18 4.30
N THR A 212 -6.08 11.39 5.60
CA THR A 212 -5.86 12.73 6.22
C THR A 212 -4.40 12.99 6.59
N SER A 213 -3.53 11.99 6.60
CA SER A 213 -2.09 12.13 6.82
C SER A 213 -1.48 13.15 5.84
N SER A 214 -0.37 13.80 6.19
CA SER A 214 0.40 14.59 5.22
C SER A 214 0.83 13.74 4.03
N ILE A 215 0.72 14.29 2.82
CA ILE A 215 1.13 13.59 1.59
C ILE A 215 2.15 14.46 0.86
N ILE A 216 3.36 13.94 0.71
CA ILE A 216 4.45 14.59 -0.02
C ILE A 216 4.43 14.13 -1.47
N ILE A 217 4.49 15.07 -2.41
CA ILE A 217 4.63 14.80 -3.85
C ILE A 217 6.10 14.90 -4.23
N MET A 218 6.68 13.77 -4.64
CA MET A 218 8.12 13.66 -4.91
C MET A 218 8.54 14.16 -6.31
N ASN A 219 7.62 14.18 -7.28
CA ASN A 219 7.84 14.70 -8.62
C ASN A 219 6.70 15.65 -9.00
N PRO A 220 6.60 16.83 -8.38
CA PRO A 220 5.52 17.76 -8.65
C PRO A 220 5.64 18.33 -10.07
N GLU A 221 4.52 18.32 -10.78
CA GLU A 221 4.41 18.89 -12.12
C GLU A 221 3.91 20.34 -12.05
N LEU A 222 4.46 21.21 -12.91
CA LEU A 222 4.07 22.63 -12.97
C LEU A 222 2.57 22.82 -13.26
N THR A 223 1.95 21.90 -13.95
CA THR A 223 0.53 21.93 -14.32
C THR A 223 -0.39 21.44 -13.20
N ALA A 224 0.14 20.79 -12.17
CA ALA A 224 -0.62 20.16 -11.10
C ALA A 224 -0.75 21.01 -9.83
N PHE A 225 -0.24 22.25 -9.80
CA PHE A 225 -0.23 23.09 -8.59
C PHE A 225 -1.63 23.31 -8.02
N LYS A 226 -2.63 23.57 -8.88
CA LYS A 226 -4.00 23.75 -8.42
C LYS A 226 -4.52 22.49 -7.69
N THR A 227 -4.29 21.30 -8.27
CA THR A 227 -4.64 20.03 -7.64
C THR A 227 -3.93 19.88 -6.28
N MET A 228 -2.65 20.26 -6.18
CA MET A 228 -1.92 20.20 -4.91
C MET A 228 -2.54 21.12 -3.85
N PHE A 229 -2.97 22.34 -4.23
CA PHE A 229 -3.64 23.25 -3.30
C PHE A 229 -5.01 22.72 -2.86
N ASP A 230 -5.85 22.29 -3.83
CA ASP A 230 -7.20 21.82 -3.57
C ASP A 230 -7.20 20.57 -2.64
N TYR A 231 -6.25 19.68 -2.82
CA TYR A 231 -6.13 18.43 -2.05
C TYR A 231 -5.11 18.48 -0.92
N LYS A 232 -4.51 19.65 -0.65
CA LYS A 232 -3.49 19.84 0.40
C LYS A 232 -2.34 18.83 0.27
N LEU A 233 -1.77 18.71 -0.93
CA LEU A 233 -0.63 17.86 -1.24
C LEU A 233 0.64 18.70 -1.19
N GLU A 234 1.62 18.25 -0.44
CA GLU A 234 2.81 19.03 -0.10
C GLU A 234 3.97 18.74 -1.09
N PRO A 235 4.33 19.65 -2.00
CA PRO A 235 5.32 19.35 -3.04
C PRO A 235 6.77 19.33 -2.52
N GLU A 236 7.58 18.42 -3.05
CA GLU A 236 9.03 18.54 -3.08
C GLU A 236 9.40 19.73 -3.97
N VAL A 237 10.31 20.59 -3.51
CA VAL A 237 10.83 21.72 -4.28
C VAL A 237 12.35 21.57 -4.43
N TYR A 238 12.79 21.41 -5.65
CA TYR A 238 14.17 21.05 -5.99
C TYR A 238 14.90 22.03 -6.92
N SER A 239 14.20 23.08 -7.39
CA SER A 239 14.80 24.08 -8.29
C SER A 239 14.13 25.45 -8.15
N PHE A 240 14.83 26.50 -8.52
CA PHE A 240 14.29 27.85 -8.57
C PHE A 240 13.13 28.01 -9.56
N ASN A 241 13.17 27.31 -10.68
CA ASN A 241 12.08 27.32 -11.66
C ASN A 241 10.78 26.79 -11.04
N LEU A 242 10.86 25.63 -10.36
CA LEU A 242 9.72 25.04 -9.68
C LEU A 242 9.23 25.94 -8.53
N LEU A 243 10.14 26.49 -7.72
CA LEU A 243 9.81 27.40 -6.62
C LEU A 243 9.06 28.63 -7.11
N ASN A 244 9.59 29.30 -8.13
CA ASN A 244 8.99 30.52 -8.69
C ASN A 244 7.61 30.22 -9.32
N GLY A 245 7.48 29.09 -10.04
CA GLY A 245 6.21 28.65 -10.60
C GLY A 245 5.16 28.39 -9.53
N LEU A 246 5.57 27.73 -8.44
CA LEU A 246 4.68 27.41 -7.32
C LEU A 246 4.24 28.71 -6.56
N ILE A 247 5.16 29.62 -6.29
CA ILE A 247 4.86 30.91 -5.65
C ILE A 247 3.85 31.69 -6.51
N LYS A 248 4.12 31.84 -7.82
CA LYS A 248 3.22 32.52 -8.74
C LYS A 248 1.82 31.88 -8.82
N ALA A 249 1.76 30.54 -8.80
CA ALA A 249 0.49 29.83 -8.79
C ALA A 249 -0.27 30.04 -7.47
N ALA A 250 0.43 29.99 -6.33
CA ALA A 250 -0.14 30.20 -5.02
C ALA A 250 -0.68 31.65 -4.87
N GLU A 251 0.07 32.67 -5.34
CA GLU A 251 -0.38 34.05 -5.38
C GLU A 251 -1.66 34.21 -6.20
N LYS A 252 -1.73 33.58 -7.37
CA LYS A 252 -2.93 33.61 -8.22
C LYS A 252 -4.17 33.02 -7.57
N GLU A 253 -3.97 31.94 -6.81
CA GLU A 253 -5.09 31.25 -6.11
C GLU A 253 -5.32 31.83 -4.69
N GLY A 254 -4.58 32.85 -4.26
CA GLY A 254 -4.70 33.47 -2.93
C GLY A 254 -4.23 32.55 -1.79
N VAL A 255 -3.36 31.58 -2.09
CA VAL A 255 -2.84 30.62 -1.12
C VAL A 255 -1.64 31.21 -0.39
N THR A 256 -1.61 31.08 0.94
CA THR A 256 -0.52 31.56 1.81
C THR A 256 -0.03 30.45 2.73
N ASN A 257 1.26 30.51 3.08
CA ASN A 257 1.92 29.54 3.96
C ASN A 257 1.71 28.08 3.54
N PHE A 258 1.67 27.82 2.23
CA PHE A 258 1.53 26.46 1.74
C PHE A 258 2.79 25.65 2.03
N PRO A 259 2.69 24.48 2.72
CA PRO A 259 3.87 23.72 3.13
C PRO A 259 4.59 23.12 1.96
N ILE A 260 5.91 23.26 1.92
CA ILE A 260 6.79 22.68 0.91
C ILE A 260 7.94 21.93 1.56
N HIS A 261 8.52 20.99 0.82
CA HIS A 261 9.66 20.17 1.23
C HIS A 261 10.87 20.48 0.34
N ILE A 262 11.85 21.18 0.91
CA ILE A 262 13.05 21.58 0.17
C ILE A 262 13.95 20.38 -0.05
N LYS A 263 14.33 20.12 -1.32
CA LYS A 263 15.28 19.07 -1.68
C LYS A 263 16.67 19.67 -1.93
N LEU A 264 17.66 19.13 -1.22
CA LEU A 264 19.08 19.43 -1.45
C LEU A 264 19.76 18.26 -2.20
N ASP A 265 20.63 18.60 -3.15
CA ASP A 265 21.51 17.62 -3.76
C ASP A 265 22.86 17.61 -3.04
N THR A 266 23.14 16.54 -2.34
CA THR A 266 24.39 16.33 -1.61
C THR A 266 25.28 15.26 -2.22
N GLY A 267 24.97 14.84 -3.48
CA GLY A 267 25.78 13.87 -4.20
C GLY A 267 25.01 12.78 -4.93
N MET A 268 23.67 12.79 -4.90
CA MET A 268 22.85 11.89 -5.72
C MET A 268 22.77 12.34 -7.18
N HIS A 269 22.88 13.65 -7.44
CA HIS A 269 22.85 14.28 -8.76
C HIS A 269 21.61 13.94 -9.60
N ARG A 270 20.44 13.90 -8.93
CA ARG A 270 19.16 13.62 -9.58
C ARG A 270 18.23 14.85 -9.56
N LEU A 271 17.91 15.33 -8.39
CA LEU A 271 17.11 16.53 -8.14
C LEU A 271 17.60 17.19 -6.84
N GLY A 272 17.50 18.50 -6.73
CA GLY A 272 17.81 19.25 -5.53
C GLY A 272 18.59 20.53 -5.80
N PHE A 273 18.46 21.51 -4.90
CA PHE A 273 19.35 22.67 -4.87
C PHE A 273 20.75 22.23 -4.45
N ALA A 274 21.76 22.78 -5.10
CA ALA A 274 23.13 22.61 -4.63
C ALA A 274 23.35 23.32 -3.29
N PRO A 275 24.24 22.87 -2.41
CA PRO A 275 24.50 23.52 -1.12
C PRO A 275 24.82 25.01 -1.24
N GLN A 276 25.53 25.41 -2.30
CA GLN A 276 25.86 26.83 -2.57
C GLN A 276 24.65 27.68 -2.96
N ASP A 277 23.52 27.10 -3.32
CA ASP A 277 22.28 27.80 -3.67
C ASP A 277 21.44 28.17 -2.43
N VAL A 278 21.79 27.65 -1.24
CA VAL A 278 21.02 27.85 0.00
C VAL A 278 20.86 29.32 0.37
N PRO A 279 21.89 30.21 0.29
CA PRO A 279 21.70 31.64 0.57
C PRO A 279 20.67 32.29 -0.35
N GLU A 280 20.70 32.00 -1.66
CA GLU A 280 19.72 32.53 -2.60
C GLU A 280 18.33 31.97 -2.34
N LEU A 281 18.23 30.68 -2.04
CA LEU A 281 16.96 30.03 -1.66
C LEU A 281 16.34 30.71 -0.43
N ILE A 282 17.12 30.96 0.61
CA ILE A 282 16.68 31.66 1.81
C ILE A 282 16.17 33.07 1.44
N ALA A 283 16.94 33.82 0.62
CA ALA A 283 16.55 35.17 0.22
C ALA A 283 15.21 35.18 -0.53
N ARG A 284 14.97 34.20 -1.41
CA ARG A 284 13.70 34.07 -2.15
C ARG A 284 12.54 33.70 -1.22
N LEU A 285 12.74 32.70 -0.34
CA LEU A 285 11.72 32.27 0.60
C LEU A 285 11.28 33.36 1.56
N LYS A 286 12.21 34.26 2.01
CA LYS A 286 11.91 35.39 2.89
C LYS A 286 11.15 36.53 2.22
N ARG A 287 11.14 36.62 0.89
CA ARG A 287 10.51 37.74 0.14
C ARG A 287 9.04 37.49 -0.19
N GLN A 288 8.47 36.34 0.23
CA GLN A 288 7.13 35.95 -0.11
C GLN A 288 6.43 35.27 1.10
N THR A 289 5.11 35.13 1.02
CA THR A 289 4.27 34.50 2.07
C THR A 289 3.44 33.36 1.53
N SER A 290 3.57 33.03 0.23
CA SER A 290 2.75 32.00 -0.45
C SER A 290 3.11 30.60 0.02
N VAL A 291 4.40 30.32 0.21
CA VAL A 291 4.89 29.00 0.63
C VAL A 291 5.77 29.09 1.90
N ILE A 292 5.80 27.99 2.66
CA ILE A 292 6.60 27.89 3.88
C ILE A 292 7.39 26.55 3.89
N PRO A 293 8.71 26.56 4.13
CA PRO A 293 9.49 25.33 4.20
C PRO A 293 9.11 24.55 5.48
N ARG A 294 8.46 23.39 5.29
CA ARG A 294 8.09 22.48 6.36
C ARG A 294 9.20 21.49 6.69
N SER A 295 9.89 21.04 5.66
CA SER A 295 11.06 20.18 5.81
C SER A 295 12.15 20.48 4.79
N VAL A 296 13.35 20.00 5.08
CA VAL A 296 14.48 19.97 4.16
C VAL A 296 15.07 18.57 4.14
N PHE A 297 15.41 18.06 2.96
CA PHE A 297 15.91 16.69 2.84
C PHE A 297 16.88 16.50 1.67
N SER A 298 17.62 15.41 1.75
CA SER A 298 18.45 14.88 0.67
C SER A 298 18.23 13.38 0.53
N HIS A 299 19.02 12.73 -0.31
CA HIS A 299 18.92 11.29 -0.52
C HIS A 299 20.29 10.64 -0.53
N LEU A 300 20.47 9.61 0.30
CA LEU A 300 21.71 8.84 0.35
C LEU A 300 21.82 7.95 -0.89
N ALA A 301 22.93 8.07 -1.62
CA ALA A 301 23.15 7.34 -2.87
C ALA A 301 23.85 5.98 -2.64
N GLY A 302 24.60 5.83 -1.55
CA GLY A 302 25.41 4.66 -1.27
C GLY A 302 25.19 4.06 0.12
N SER A 303 24.02 4.28 0.73
CA SER A 303 23.73 3.78 2.08
C SER A 303 23.56 2.26 2.17
N ASP A 304 23.46 1.56 1.05
CA ASP A 304 23.24 0.13 0.91
C ASP A 304 24.54 -0.70 0.79
N GLY A 305 25.70 -0.06 0.80
CA GLY A 305 26.99 -0.77 0.67
C GLY A 305 28.10 -0.16 1.52
N ASP A 306 28.90 -1.00 2.20
CA ASP A 306 30.00 -0.58 3.06
C ASP A 306 31.11 0.15 2.27
N GLN A 307 31.32 -0.23 1.04
CA GLN A 307 32.32 0.41 0.15
C GLN A 307 32.03 1.89 -0.10
N PHE A 308 30.82 2.37 0.18
CA PHE A 308 30.39 3.75 0.00
C PHE A 308 30.32 4.55 1.28
N ASP A 309 30.78 4.02 2.42
CA ASP A 309 30.65 4.68 3.73
C ASP A 309 31.26 6.07 3.77
N SER A 310 32.47 6.23 3.24
CA SER A 310 33.15 7.52 3.19
C SER A 310 32.33 8.56 2.41
N PHE A 311 31.79 8.19 1.25
CA PHE A 311 30.94 9.03 0.44
C PHE A 311 29.62 9.36 1.16
N THR A 312 29.00 8.36 1.77
CA THR A 312 27.72 8.53 2.49
C THR A 312 27.87 9.47 3.69
N ARG A 313 28.95 9.35 4.46
CA ARG A 313 29.27 10.29 5.56
C ARG A 313 29.46 11.71 5.05
N LYS A 314 30.16 11.91 3.95
CA LYS A 314 30.30 13.22 3.30
C LYS A 314 28.95 13.81 2.86
N GLN A 315 28.04 12.98 2.32
CA GLN A 315 26.68 13.42 2.01
C GLN A 315 25.94 13.91 3.25
N ILE A 316 26.05 13.18 4.38
CA ILE A 316 25.42 13.53 5.64
C ILE A 316 25.97 14.85 6.17
N GLU A 317 27.29 15.02 6.24
CA GLU A 317 27.95 16.25 6.69
C GLU A 317 27.58 17.47 5.83
N THR A 318 27.53 17.29 4.51
CA THR A 318 27.13 18.36 3.57
C THR A 318 25.66 18.74 3.79
N PHE A 319 24.79 17.75 3.99
CA PHE A 319 23.38 17.97 4.29
C PHE A 319 23.19 18.67 5.64
N GLU A 320 23.90 18.25 6.66
CA GLU A 320 23.80 18.83 8.01
C GLU A 320 24.13 20.34 7.97
N LYS A 321 25.27 20.73 7.38
CA LYS A 321 25.68 22.14 7.22
C LYS A 321 24.65 22.96 6.46
N ALA A 322 24.20 22.48 5.29
CA ALA A 322 23.27 23.23 4.45
C ALA A 322 21.87 23.32 5.08
N SER A 323 21.43 22.28 5.78
CA SER A 323 20.14 22.30 6.47
C SER A 323 20.14 23.16 7.74
N GLU A 324 21.26 23.25 8.45
CA GLU A 324 21.44 24.15 9.58
C GLU A 324 21.43 25.62 9.16
N GLU A 325 22.10 25.94 8.04
CA GLU A 325 22.05 27.26 7.43
C GLU A 325 20.62 27.66 7.08
N LEU A 326 19.86 26.76 6.43
CA LEU A 326 18.44 26.99 6.13
C LEU A 326 17.61 27.18 7.43
N GLN A 327 17.78 26.31 8.42
CA GLN A 327 17.05 26.39 9.68
C GLN A 327 17.31 27.71 10.43
N SER A 328 18.56 28.17 10.45
CA SER A 328 18.95 29.40 11.16
C SER A 328 18.29 30.64 10.58
N ALA A 329 17.83 30.60 9.35
CA ALA A 329 17.17 31.69 8.66
C ALA A 329 15.68 31.85 8.99
N PHE A 330 15.06 30.85 9.62
CA PHE A 330 13.62 30.82 9.91
C PHE A 330 13.33 30.53 11.37
N PRO A 331 12.30 31.20 11.96
CA PRO A 331 11.98 31.05 13.39
C PRO A 331 11.23 29.73 13.69
N HIS A 332 10.55 29.13 12.68
CA HIS A 332 9.84 27.88 12.85
C HIS A 332 10.76 26.67 12.60
N LYS A 333 10.41 25.55 13.21
CA LYS A 333 11.16 24.30 13.02
C LYS A 333 10.97 23.76 11.62
N ILE A 334 12.08 23.57 10.89
CA ILE A 334 12.16 22.88 9.61
C ILE A 334 12.63 21.45 9.87
N LEU A 335 11.83 20.45 9.52
CA LEU A 335 12.14 19.05 9.78
C LEU A 335 13.21 18.54 8.79
N ARG A 336 14.28 17.96 9.30
CA ARG A 336 15.38 17.43 8.46
C ARG A 336 15.24 15.95 8.25
N HIS A 337 15.49 15.45 7.04
CA HIS A 337 15.53 14.03 6.77
C HIS A 337 16.45 13.68 5.61
N ILE A 338 17.30 12.66 5.80
CA ILE A 338 18.21 12.15 4.77
C ILE A 338 18.14 10.63 4.62
N CYS A 339 17.92 9.90 5.73
CA CYS A 339 17.91 8.45 5.73
C CYS A 339 16.78 7.85 4.89
N ASN A 340 17.14 7.00 3.94
CA ASN A 340 16.28 6.03 3.29
C ASN A 340 16.27 4.71 4.10
N THR A 341 15.68 3.63 3.60
CA THR A 341 15.59 2.35 4.32
C THR A 341 16.93 1.87 4.88
N ALA A 342 17.97 1.80 4.06
CA ALA A 342 19.31 1.37 4.51
C ALA A 342 19.92 2.38 5.50
N GLY A 343 19.74 3.66 5.26
CA GLY A 343 20.24 4.74 6.13
C GLY A 343 19.67 4.67 7.54
N ILE A 344 18.40 4.25 7.70
CA ILE A 344 17.77 4.07 9.04
C ILE A 344 18.58 3.13 9.91
N GLN A 345 19.08 2.04 9.35
CA GLN A 345 19.84 1.04 10.10
C GLN A 345 21.31 1.41 10.26
N ARG A 346 21.94 1.87 9.17
CA ARG A 346 23.40 2.03 9.09
C ARG A 346 23.89 3.36 9.65
N TYR A 347 23.03 4.39 9.64
CA TYR A 347 23.39 5.75 10.07
C TYR A 347 22.40 6.31 11.10
N PRO A 348 22.24 5.69 12.28
CA PRO A 348 21.26 6.12 13.28
C PRO A 348 21.49 7.56 13.77
N GLY A 349 22.73 8.06 13.71
CA GLY A 349 23.05 9.46 14.00
C GLY A 349 22.46 10.46 13.02
N ALA A 350 22.16 10.03 11.78
CA ALA A 350 21.62 10.87 10.71
C ALA A 350 20.10 10.74 10.53
N GLN A 351 19.37 10.17 11.48
CA GLN A 351 17.91 10.06 11.42
C GLN A 351 17.23 11.44 11.50
N PHE A 352 17.86 12.41 12.17
CA PHE A 352 17.31 13.75 12.39
C PHE A 352 15.86 13.70 12.89
N GLU A 353 15.02 14.61 12.41
CA GLU A 353 13.61 14.70 12.82
C GLU A 353 12.69 13.73 12.05
N MET A 354 13.12 13.25 10.86
CA MET A 354 12.34 12.31 10.05
C MET A 354 13.22 11.35 9.29
N VAL A 355 12.64 10.20 8.91
CA VAL A 355 13.24 9.22 7.99
C VAL A 355 12.24 8.82 6.90
N ARG A 356 12.73 8.22 5.79
CA ARG A 356 11.87 7.75 4.71
C ARG A 356 12.00 6.24 4.53
N LEU A 357 10.93 5.54 4.85
CA LEU A 357 10.84 4.08 4.70
C LEU A 357 10.24 3.74 3.33
N GLY A 358 11.02 3.06 2.50
CA GLY A 358 10.62 2.57 1.17
C GLY A 358 10.69 1.04 1.09
N LEU A 359 11.74 0.48 0.50
CA LEU A 359 11.89 -0.96 0.23
C LEU A 359 11.68 -1.84 1.47
N GLY A 360 12.15 -1.38 2.63
CA GLY A 360 11.97 -2.12 3.87
C GLY A 360 10.53 -2.32 4.27
N LEU A 361 9.64 -1.38 3.95
CA LEU A 361 8.21 -1.51 4.18
C LEU A 361 7.62 -2.70 3.41
N TYR A 362 8.12 -2.93 2.20
CA TYR A 362 7.68 -4.00 1.30
C TYR A 362 8.46 -5.32 1.47
N GLY A 363 9.25 -5.41 2.52
CA GLY A 363 9.89 -6.67 2.94
C GLY A 363 11.30 -6.92 2.41
N VAL A 364 11.97 -5.91 1.83
CA VAL A 364 13.34 -6.03 1.35
C VAL A 364 14.28 -5.14 2.16
N ASP A 365 15.26 -5.74 2.83
CA ASP A 365 16.36 -4.98 3.41
C ASP A 365 17.42 -4.69 2.33
N PRO A 366 17.58 -3.43 1.90
CA PRO A 366 18.47 -3.11 0.79
C PRO A 366 19.95 -3.23 1.12
N TYR A 367 20.32 -3.33 2.39
CA TYR A 367 21.71 -3.51 2.81
C TYR A 367 22.13 -4.98 2.81
N THR A 368 21.34 -5.84 3.45
CA THR A 368 21.66 -7.27 3.53
C THR A 368 21.10 -8.07 2.35
N ASN A 369 20.21 -7.48 1.55
CA ASN A 369 19.38 -8.15 0.54
C ASN A 369 18.54 -9.32 1.10
N GLN A 370 18.31 -9.31 2.40
CA GLN A 370 17.48 -10.30 3.05
C GLN A 370 16.01 -9.92 2.93
N MET A 371 15.17 -10.94 2.79
CA MET A 371 13.72 -10.77 2.90
C MET A 371 13.35 -10.66 4.39
N LEU A 372 12.64 -9.60 4.71
CA LEU A 372 11.91 -9.45 5.96
C LEU A 372 10.57 -10.24 5.86
N HIS A 373 9.47 -9.68 6.37
CA HIS A 373 8.16 -10.29 6.13
C HIS A 373 7.71 -10.03 4.69
N ASN A 374 7.40 -11.11 3.95
CA ASN A 374 6.99 -11.01 2.55
C ASN A 374 5.63 -10.35 2.41
N VAL A 375 5.58 -9.20 1.74
CA VAL A 375 4.34 -8.44 1.54
C VAL A 375 3.60 -8.86 0.29
N SER A 376 4.32 -9.15 -0.81
CA SER A 376 3.71 -9.41 -2.12
C SER A 376 3.98 -10.84 -2.57
N THR A 377 2.94 -11.57 -2.96
CA THR A 377 3.05 -12.93 -3.50
C THR A 377 2.26 -13.04 -4.79
N LEU A 378 2.96 -13.27 -5.91
CA LEU A 378 2.34 -13.55 -7.19
C LEU A 378 2.01 -15.06 -7.27
N LYS A 379 0.75 -15.37 -7.53
CA LYS A 379 0.24 -16.75 -7.67
C LYS A 379 -0.43 -16.91 -9.01
N THR A 380 -0.29 -18.11 -9.57
CA THR A 380 -0.97 -18.51 -10.81
C THR A 380 -1.29 -19.99 -10.78
N THR A 381 -2.04 -20.46 -11.78
CA THR A 381 -2.42 -21.88 -11.93
C THR A 381 -1.61 -22.55 -13.04
N ILE A 382 -1.62 -23.86 -13.05
CA ILE A 382 -1.04 -24.65 -14.14
C ILE A 382 -2.12 -24.91 -15.18
N LEU A 383 -1.93 -24.41 -16.41
CA LEU A 383 -2.86 -24.65 -17.53
C LEU A 383 -2.77 -26.07 -18.06
N GLN A 384 -1.54 -26.59 -18.21
CA GLN A 384 -1.28 -27.91 -18.77
C GLN A 384 0.06 -28.44 -18.29
N ILE A 385 0.15 -29.78 -18.15
CA ILE A 385 1.40 -30.50 -17.92
C ILE A 385 1.63 -31.44 -19.10
N ARG A 386 2.87 -31.51 -19.57
CA ARG A 386 3.32 -32.42 -20.63
C ARG A 386 4.59 -33.16 -20.24
N ASP A 387 4.70 -34.43 -20.59
CA ASP A 387 5.95 -35.13 -20.55
C ASP A 387 6.72 -34.83 -21.84
N VAL A 388 7.96 -34.40 -21.71
CA VAL A 388 8.83 -33.96 -22.81
C VAL A 388 10.16 -34.70 -22.69
N PRO A 389 10.54 -35.51 -23.74
CA PRO A 389 11.81 -36.22 -23.76
C PRO A 389 13.01 -35.27 -23.74
N GLN A 390 14.14 -35.77 -23.25
CA GLN A 390 15.39 -35.01 -23.12
C GLN A 390 15.88 -34.39 -24.45
N GLU A 391 15.72 -35.14 -25.56
CA GLU A 391 16.15 -34.75 -26.91
C GLU A 391 15.31 -33.60 -27.49
N ASP A 392 14.13 -33.36 -26.96
CA ASP A 392 13.25 -32.28 -27.40
C ASP A 392 13.64 -30.93 -26.80
N SER A 393 12.95 -29.90 -27.22
CA SER A 393 13.16 -28.53 -26.77
C SER A 393 11.85 -27.83 -26.46
N VAL A 394 11.89 -26.87 -25.55
CA VAL A 394 10.73 -26.12 -25.07
C VAL A 394 10.80 -24.66 -25.53
N GLY A 395 9.68 -24.16 -26.06
CA GLY A 395 9.45 -22.75 -26.35
C GLY A 395 10.12 -22.23 -27.62
N TYR A 396 10.01 -20.92 -27.80
CA TYR A 396 10.50 -20.19 -28.99
C TYR A 396 12.00 -20.36 -29.22
N SER A 397 12.37 -20.47 -30.50
CA SER A 397 13.76 -20.66 -30.96
C SER A 397 14.41 -21.90 -30.38
N ARG A 398 13.60 -22.85 -29.87
CA ARG A 398 14.07 -24.09 -29.27
C ARG A 398 15.13 -23.89 -28.16
N LYS A 399 15.00 -22.78 -27.40
CA LYS A 399 16.02 -22.41 -26.40
C LYS A 399 15.91 -23.17 -25.10
N GLY A 400 14.73 -23.68 -24.75
CA GLY A 400 14.56 -24.54 -23.59
C GLY A 400 15.16 -25.92 -23.85
N ARG A 401 16.39 -26.15 -23.35
CA ARG A 401 17.06 -27.44 -23.43
C ARG A 401 16.85 -28.21 -22.14
N LEU A 402 16.56 -29.50 -22.31
CA LEU A 402 16.35 -30.41 -21.20
C LEU A 402 17.60 -31.25 -20.96
N ASN A 403 17.92 -31.52 -19.73
CA ASN A 403 19.04 -32.41 -19.32
C ASN A 403 18.56 -33.79 -18.90
N ARG A 404 17.27 -34.04 -18.96
CA ARG A 404 16.57 -35.30 -18.65
C ARG A 404 15.16 -35.27 -19.22
N ASP A 405 14.48 -36.40 -19.31
CA ASP A 405 13.04 -36.47 -19.51
C ASP A 405 12.35 -35.63 -18.41
N SER A 406 11.47 -34.75 -18.80
CA SER A 406 10.93 -33.73 -17.89
C SER A 406 9.43 -33.55 -18.03
N ARG A 407 8.77 -33.28 -16.92
CA ARG A 407 7.38 -32.80 -16.90
C ARG A 407 7.39 -31.29 -16.98
N ILE A 408 6.87 -30.73 -18.06
CA ILE A 408 6.82 -29.31 -18.33
C ILE A 408 5.40 -28.80 -18.08
N ALA A 409 5.27 -27.80 -17.22
CA ALA A 409 4.02 -27.11 -16.95
C ALA A 409 3.96 -25.78 -17.72
N ALA A 410 2.82 -25.47 -18.30
CA ALA A 410 2.50 -24.17 -18.86
C ALA A 410 1.67 -23.37 -17.84
N ILE A 411 2.03 -22.12 -17.59
CA ILE A 411 1.34 -21.21 -16.66
C ILE A 411 0.96 -19.89 -17.34
N PRO A 412 -0.24 -19.31 -17.05
CA PRO A 412 -0.80 -18.15 -17.75
C PRO A 412 -0.23 -16.84 -17.23
N ILE A 413 1.06 -16.66 -17.42
CA ILE A 413 1.75 -15.38 -17.15
C ILE A 413 2.91 -15.23 -18.13
N GLY A 414 3.05 -14.04 -18.71
CA GLY A 414 4.10 -13.75 -19.68
C GLY A 414 4.62 -12.32 -19.58
N TYR A 415 5.39 -11.89 -20.60
CA TYR A 415 5.99 -10.57 -20.58
C TYR A 415 4.97 -9.43 -20.76
N ALA A 416 3.79 -9.70 -21.33
CA ALA A 416 2.71 -8.72 -21.41
C ALA A 416 2.12 -8.40 -20.02
N ASP A 417 2.22 -9.35 -19.07
CA ASP A 417 1.81 -9.19 -17.68
C ASP A 417 2.93 -8.58 -16.80
N GLY A 418 4.09 -8.29 -17.40
CA GLY A 418 5.26 -7.74 -16.69
C GLY A 418 6.31 -8.77 -16.28
N LEU A 419 6.12 -10.08 -16.58
CA LEU A 419 7.14 -11.09 -16.30
C LEU A 419 8.33 -10.91 -17.25
N ASN A 420 9.45 -10.41 -16.74
CA ASN A 420 10.59 -10.03 -17.56
C ASN A 420 11.15 -11.24 -18.33
N ARG A 421 11.40 -11.09 -19.64
CA ARG A 421 11.92 -12.17 -20.48
C ARG A 421 13.29 -12.71 -20.04
N ARG A 422 14.09 -11.90 -19.33
CA ARG A 422 15.38 -12.34 -18.76
C ARG A 422 15.24 -13.42 -17.68
N LEU A 423 14.05 -13.60 -17.13
CA LEU A 423 13.78 -14.63 -16.12
C LEU A 423 13.67 -16.03 -16.73
N GLY A 424 13.47 -16.15 -18.05
CA GLY A 424 13.46 -17.43 -18.75
C GLY A 424 14.81 -18.16 -18.81
N ASN A 425 14.82 -19.33 -19.42
CA ASN A 425 16.03 -20.15 -19.64
C ASN A 425 16.80 -20.51 -18.35
N GLY A 426 16.07 -20.80 -17.26
CA GLY A 426 16.66 -21.20 -15.98
C GLY A 426 17.15 -20.07 -15.09
N ASN A 427 17.02 -18.79 -15.51
CA ASN A 427 17.50 -17.64 -14.72
C ASN A 427 16.62 -17.34 -13.48
N ALA A 428 15.39 -17.82 -13.46
CA ALA A 428 14.49 -17.75 -12.32
C ALA A 428 13.63 -18.99 -12.21
N TYR A 429 12.82 -19.06 -11.16
CA TYR A 429 11.96 -20.19 -10.86
C TYR A 429 10.64 -19.73 -10.24
N CYS A 430 9.60 -20.55 -10.35
CA CYS A 430 8.44 -20.47 -9.47
C CYS A 430 8.50 -21.59 -8.40
N LEU A 431 7.59 -21.53 -7.43
CA LEU A 431 7.42 -22.59 -6.43
C LEU A 431 6.16 -23.38 -6.74
N VAL A 432 6.31 -24.71 -6.84
CA VAL A 432 5.20 -25.66 -6.99
C VAL A 432 5.25 -26.58 -5.77
N ASN A 433 4.22 -26.54 -4.92
CA ASN A 433 4.20 -27.27 -3.65
C ASN A 433 5.48 -27.05 -2.79
N GLY A 434 5.97 -25.82 -2.77
CA GLY A 434 7.20 -25.45 -2.03
C GLY A 434 8.52 -25.84 -2.69
N GLN A 435 8.49 -26.53 -3.84
CA GLN A 435 9.69 -26.91 -4.59
C GLN A 435 9.98 -25.94 -5.73
N LYS A 436 11.27 -25.67 -5.98
CA LYS A 436 11.71 -24.80 -7.07
C LYS A 436 11.50 -25.48 -8.43
N ALA A 437 10.74 -24.82 -9.30
CA ALA A 437 10.53 -25.19 -10.70
C ALA A 437 11.11 -24.08 -11.59
N PRO A 438 12.29 -24.29 -12.23
CA PRO A 438 12.92 -23.27 -13.08
C PRO A 438 12.07 -22.98 -14.31
N TYR A 439 12.07 -21.75 -14.80
CA TYR A 439 11.50 -21.41 -16.10
C TYR A 439 12.33 -22.02 -17.22
N VAL A 440 11.69 -22.77 -18.11
CA VAL A 440 12.32 -23.46 -19.24
C VAL A 440 11.98 -22.75 -20.54
N GLY A 441 13.01 -22.42 -21.32
CA GLY A 441 12.85 -21.66 -22.57
C GLY A 441 12.56 -20.18 -22.33
N ASN A 442 12.20 -19.49 -23.42
CA ASN A 442 11.87 -18.08 -23.36
C ASN A 442 10.51 -17.86 -22.72
N ILE A 443 10.38 -16.78 -21.92
CA ILE A 443 9.07 -16.27 -21.50
C ILE A 443 8.31 -15.82 -22.75
N CYS A 444 7.08 -16.29 -22.94
CA CYS A 444 6.20 -15.88 -24.04
C CYS A 444 5.40 -14.65 -23.67
N MET A 445 4.47 -14.21 -24.53
CA MET A 445 3.72 -12.98 -24.34
C MET A 445 2.79 -13.07 -23.10
N ASP A 446 2.03 -14.14 -23.02
CA ASP A 446 0.96 -14.39 -22.04
C ASP A 446 1.08 -15.73 -21.29
N VAL A 447 2.09 -16.54 -21.63
CA VAL A 447 2.33 -17.86 -21.05
C VAL A 447 3.83 -18.06 -20.87
N CYS A 448 4.23 -18.85 -19.88
CA CYS A 448 5.59 -19.40 -19.77
C CYS A 448 5.58 -20.87 -19.30
N MET A 449 6.70 -21.54 -19.44
CA MET A 449 6.87 -22.95 -19.12
C MET A 449 7.91 -23.13 -18.02
#